data_d8879da00b8528138c1d71115b9a8130
#
_entry.id   d8879da00b8528138c1d71115b9a8130
#
_cell.length_a   1.000
_cell.length_b   1.000
_cell.length_c   1.000
_cell.angle_alpha   90.00
_cell.angle_beta   90.00
_cell.angle_gamma   90.00
#
_symmetry.space_group_name_H-M   'P 1'
#
loop_
_entity.id
_entity.type
_entity.pdbx_description
1 polymer ?
#
loop_
_entity_poly.entity_id
_entity_poly.type
_entity_poly.pdbx_seq_one_letter_code
_entity_poly.pdbx_strand_id
1 'polypeptide(L)'
;MAVEWYLVLSALLFAVGAGGVLVRRSPLVILLCLEIMLNAANLALLAFARSLNDPDGQVFALIVMVVAACEVVVGLGLIVAMYRRRMPLDVDEARGLRG
;
A
#
# COMPACT_ATOMS: atom_id res chain seq x y z
N MET A 1 19.02 12.83 10.85
CA MET A 1 18.39 11.88 11.78
C MET A 1 18.98 10.51 11.58
N ALA A 2 19.01 9.75 12.67
CA ALA A 2 19.48 8.38 12.58
C ALA A 2 18.48 7.50 11.79
N VAL A 3 19.00 6.51 11.09
CA VAL A 3 18.20 5.58 10.28
C VAL A 3 17.16 4.85 11.15
N GLU A 4 17.46 4.63 12.42
CA GLU A 4 16.55 3.93 13.32
C GLU A 4 15.21 4.62 13.45
N TRP A 5 15.17 5.95 13.45
CA TRP A 5 13.93 6.70 13.52
C TRP A 5 13.04 6.46 12.32
N TYR A 6 13.64 6.41 11.14
CA TYR A 6 12.89 6.11 9.91
C TYR A 6 12.38 4.67 9.91
N LEU A 7 13.16 3.74 10.44
CA LEU A 7 12.75 2.34 10.54
C LEU A 7 11.60 2.17 11.54
N VAL A 8 11.62 2.90 12.66
CA VAL A 8 10.51 2.89 13.62
C VAL A 8 9.25 3.42 12.97
N LEU A 9 9.34 4.54 12.26
CA LEU A 9 8.19 5.09 11.55
C LEU A 9 7.67 4.11 10.51
N SER A 10 8.56 3.50 9.74
CA SER A 10 8.20 2.50 8.75
C SER A 10 7.46 1.31 9.39
N ALA A 11 7.96 0.81 10.52
CA ALA A 11 7.33 -0.30 11.23
C ALA A 11 5.93 0.07 11.72
N LEU A 12 5.77 1.28 12.25
CA LEU A 12 4.47 1.76 12.73
C LEU A 12 3.48 1.89 11.58
N LEU A 13 3.90 2.47 10.47
CA LEU A 13 3.05 2.61 9.29
C LEU A 13 2.64 1.25 8.73
N PHE A 14 3.57 0.31 8.66
CA PHE A 14 3.28 -1.03 8.18
C PHE A 14 2.27 -1.71 9.10
N ALA A 15 2.45 -1.59 10.40
CA ALA A 15 1.53 -2.17 11.38
C ALA A 15 0.13 -1.59 11.25
N VAL A 16 0.00 -0.28 11.06
CA VAL A 16 -1.29 0.38 10.86
C VAL A 16 -1.96 -0.14 9.58
N GLY A 17 -1.21 -0.21 8.49
CA GLY A 17 -1.74 -0.72 7.23
C GLY A 17 -2.18 -2.18 7.33
N ALA A 18 -1.35 -3.01 7.93
CA ALA A 18 -1.66 -4.44 8.12
C ALA A 18 -2.90 -4.62 8.99
N GLY A 19 -3.01 -3.85 10.07
CA GLY A 19 -4.20 -3.88 10.93
C GLY A 19 -5.45 -3.51 10.17
N GLY A 20 -5.37 -2.48 9.33
CA GLY A 20 -6.50 -2.06 8.50
C GLY A 20 -6.93 -3.14 7.51
N VAL A 21 -5.98 -3.82 6.87
CA VAL A 21 -6.29 -4.90 5.93
C VAL A 21 -7.02 -6.04 6.62
N LEU A 22 -6.61 -6.37 7.85
CA LEU A 22 -7.20 -7.48 8.60
C LEU A 22 -8.59 -7.16 9.14
N VAL A 23 -8.89 -5.88 9.38
CA VAL A 23 -10.12 -5.48 10.05
C VAL A 23 -11.20 -4.99 9.07
N ARG A 24 -10.80 -4.30 8.03
CA ARG A 24 -11.76 -3.67 7.11
C ARG A 24 -12.16 -4.59 5.97
N ARG A 25 -13.39 -4.40 5.49
CA ARG A 25 -13.96 -5.22 4.42
C ARG A 25 -14.10 -4.45 3.10
N SER A 26 -14.11 -3.13 3.16
CA SER A 26 -14.25 -2.30 1.97
C SER A 26 -13.02 -2.43 1.07
N PRO A 27 -13.18 -2.73 -0.22
CA PRO A 27 -12.04 -2.77 -1.14
C PRO A 27 -11.25 -1.46 -1.19
N LEU A 28 -11.94 -0.32 -1.09
CA LEU A 28 -11.27 0.97 -1.09
C LEU A 28 -10.35 1.12 0.13
N VAL A 29 -10.84 0.77 1.32
CA VAL A 29 -10.03 0.87 2.54
C VAL A 29 -8.88 -0.11 2.50
N ILE A 30 -9.10 -1.33 1.99
CA ILE A 30 -8.05 -2.34 1.83
C ILE A 30 -6.97 -1.80 0.88
N LEU A 31 -7.37 -1.19 -0.23
CA LEU A 31 -6.41 -0.59 -1.18
C LEU A 31 -5.57 0.49 -0.50
N LEU A 32 -6.21 1.38 0.26
CA LEU A 32 -5.50 2.44 0.98
C LEU A 32 -4.51 1.86 2.00
N CYS A 33 -4.92 0.82 2.71
CA CYS A 33 -4.06 0.16 3.70
C CYS A 33 -2.86 -0.52 3.05
N LEU A 34 -3.06 -1.16 1.90
CA LEU A 34 -1.97 -1.76 1.15
C LEU A 34 -0.98 -0.71 0.66
N GLU A 35 -1.49 0.47 0.26
CA GLU A 35 -0.63 1.58 -0.14
C GLU A 35 0.19 2.11 1.04
N ILE A 36 -0.39 2.17 2.23
CA ILE A 36 0.34 2.54 3.43
C ILE A 36 1.47 1.53 3.69
N MET A 37 1.19 0.24 3.53
CA MET A 37 2.19 -0.81 3.72
C MET A 37 3.31 -0.70 2.69
N LEU A 38 3.00 -0.42 1.42
CA LEU A 38 4.00 -0.21 0.39
C LEU A 38 4.86 1.01 0.68
N ASN A 39 4.24 2.10 1.11
CA ASN A 39 4.97 3.30 1.49
C ASN A 39 5.88 3.05 2.69
N ALA A 40 5.43 2.25 3.65
CA ALA A 40 6.23 1.89 4.80
C ALA A 40 7.47 1.10 4.38
N ALA A 41 7.30 0.10 3.52
CA ALA A 41 8.41 -0.69 3.00
C ALA A 41 9.37 0.18 2.19
N ASN A 42 8.83 1.09 1.39
CA ASN A 42 9.65 1.99 0.57
C ASN A 42 10.42 2.99 1.43
N LEU A 43 9.82 3.46 2.52
CA LEU A 43 10.51 4.33 3.47
C LEU A 43 11.71 3.61 4.09
N ALA A 44 11.54 2.35 4.48
CA ALA A 44 12.63 1.55 5.02
C ALA A 44 13.75 1.37 3.98
N LEU A 45 13.38 1.06 2.74
CA LEU A 45 14.33 0.92 1.64
C LEU A 45 15.13 2.21 1.42
N LEU A 46 14.44 3.33 1.39
CA LEU A 46 15.07 4.63 1.18
C LEU A 46 15.99 5.00 2.36
N ALA A 47 15.56 4.70 3.58
CA ALA A 47 16.38 4.95 4.76
C ALA A 47 17.69 4.17 4.71
N PHE A 48 17.64 2.90 4.36
CA PHE A 48 18.84 2.08 4.21
C PHE A 48 19.71 2.57 3.06
N ALA A 49 19.11 2.90 1.93
CA ALA A 49 19.86 3.38 0.77
C ALA A 49 20.64 4.66 1.11
N ARG A 50 20.00 5.57 1.83
CA ARG A 50 20.64 6.81 2.24
C ARG A 50 21.74 6.54 3.28
N SER A 51 21.49 5.66 4.22
CA SER A 51 22.46 5.29 5.24
C SER A 51 23.72 4.70 4.64
N LEU A 52 23.58 3.92 3.55
CA LEU A 52 24.69 3.28 2.86
C LEU A 52 25.25 4.12 1.70
N ASN A 53 24.72 5.32 1.51
CA ASN A 53 25.09 6.20 0.38
C ASN A 53 24.99 5.47 -0.96
N ASP A 54 23.89 4.75 -1.15
CA ASP A 54 23.64 3.94 -2.34
C ASP A 54 22.61 4.64 -3.23
N PRO A 55 23.06 5.34 -4.29
CA PRO A 55 22.11 6.00 -5.19
C PRO A 55 21.24 5.03 -5.97
N ASP A 56 21.69 3.81 -6.21
CA ASP A 56 20.89 2.80 -6.89
C ASP A 56 19.67 2.41 -6.04
N GLY A 57 19.84 2.33 -4.72
CA GLY A 57 18.73 2.09 -3.81
C GLY A 57 17.70 3.19 -3.84
N GLN A 58 18.16 4.44 -3.97
CA GLN A 58 17.25 5.60 -4.07
C GLN A 58 16.47 5.57 -5.39
N VAL A 59 17.12 5.22 -6.49
CA VAL A 59 16.47 5.05 -7.79
C VAL A 59 15.44 3.93 -7.73
N PHE A 60 15.78 2.82 -7.09
CA PHE A 60 14.85 1.70 -6.92
C PHE A 60 13.62 2.13 -6.12
N ALA A 61 13.82 2.91 -5.06
CA ALA A 61 12.71 3.44 -4.27
C ALA A 61 11.78 4.30 -5.11
N LEU A 62 12.34 5.13 -6.01
CA LEU A 62 11.55 5.93 -6.92
C LEU A 62 10.71 5.06 -7.86
N ILE A 63 11.31 4.00 -8.40
CA ILE A 63 10.59 3.05 -9.26
C ILE A 63 9.44 2.41 -8.51
N VAL A 64 9.65 2.01 -7.27
CA VAL A 64 8.60 1.42 -6.41
C VAL A 64 7.46 2.43 -6.23
N MET A 65 7.78 3.71 -6.02
CA MET A 65 6.75 4.76 -5.89
C MET A 65 5.92 4.90 -7.15
N VAL A 66 6.54 4.84 -8.33
CA VAL A 66 5.83 4.91 -9.61
C VAL A 66 4.90 3.71 -9.78
N VAL A 67 5.40 2.51 -9.49
CA VAL A 67 4.59 1.28 -9.57
C VAL A 67 3.40 1.36 -8.61
N ALA A 68 3.63 1.82 -7.38
CA ALA A 68 2.56 1.97 -6.39
C ALA A 68 1.50 2.96 -6.87
N ALA A 69 1.91 4.07 -7.47
CA ALA A 69 0.97 5.06 -8.02
C ALA A 69 0.13 4.44 -9.14
N CYS A 70 0.73 3.64 -10.02
CA CYS A 70 0.00 2.95 -11.08
C CYS A 70 -1.00 1.95 -10.51
N GLU A 71 -0.63 1.23 -9.46
CA GLU A 71 -1.53 0.29 -8.79
C GLU A 71 -2.74 0.99 -8.20
N VAL A 72 -2.54 2.16 -7.59
CA VAL A 72 -3.65 2.95 -7.04
C VAL A 72 -4.62 3.35 -8.14
N VAL A 73 -4.11 3.82 -9.28
CA VAL A 73 -4.95 4.25 -10.40
C VAL A 73 -5.78 3.06 -10.92
N VAL A 74 -5.15 1.92 -11.12
CA VAL A 74 -5.86 0.71 -11.59
C VAL A 74 -6.87 0.25 -10.55
N GLY A 75 -6.48 0.22 -9.28
CA GLY A 75 -7.36 -0.21 -8.20
C GLY A 75 -8.58 0.69 -8.06
N LEU A 76 -8.38 2.01 -8.12
CA LEU A 76 -9.50 2.95 -8.08
C LEU A 76 -10.41 2.80 -9.29
N GLY A 77 -9.82 2.57 -10.47
CA GLY A 77 -10.60 2.31 -11.68
C GLY A 77 -11.49 1.09 -11.54
N LEU A 78 -10.96 0.02 -10.96
CA LEU A 78 -11.73 -1.21 -10.70
C LEU A 78 -12.87 -0.96 -9.71
N ILE A 79 -12.59 -0.22 -8.63
CA ILE A 79 -13.61 0.10 -7.63
C ILE A 79 -14.72 0.92 -8.24
N VAL A 80 -14.39 1.92 -9.06
CA VAL A 80 -15.38 2.75 -9.76
C VAL A 80 -16.22 1.89 -10.70
N ALA A 81 -15.59 0.98 -11.44
CA ALA A 81 -16.29 0.09 -12.36
C ALA A 81 -17.27 -0.82 -11.61
N MET A 82 -16.85 -1.35 -10.47
CA MET A 82 -17.72 -2.18 -9.61
C MET A 82 -18.90 -1.39 -9.10
N TYR A 83 -18.65 -0.16 -8.67
CA TYR A 83 -19.71 0.73 -8.18
C TYR A 83 -20.75 1.02 -9.26
N ARG A 84 -20.29 1.32 -10.48
CA ARG A 84 -21.18 1.60 -11.60
C ARG A 84 -22.05 0.42 -11.97
N ARG A 85 -21.54 -0.80 -11.79
CA ARG A 85 -22.27 -2.04 -12.07
C ARG A 85 -23.10 -2.49 -10.89
N ARG A 86 -23.13 -1.70 -9.82
CA ARG A 86 -23.83 -2.04 -8.58
C ARG A 86 -23.39 -3.36 -7.97
N MET A 87 -22.10 -3.68 -8.15
CA MET A 87 -21.52 -4.86 -7.53
C MET A 87 -21.25 -4.58 -6.04
N PRO A 88 -21.28 -5.62 -5.19
CA PRO A 88 -20.94 -5.43 -3.78
C PRO A 88 -19.52 -4.90 -3.61
N LEU A 89 -19.36 -3.91 -2.73
CA LEU A 89 -18.05 -3.37 -2.38
C LEU A 89 -17.46 -4.02 -1.14
N ASP A 90 -18.18 -4.99 -0.57
CA ASP A 90 -17.70 -5.77 0.56
C ASP A 90 -17.12 -7.06 0.04
N VAL A 91 -15.87 -7.36 0.41
CA VAL A 91 -15.17 -8.56 -0.09
C VAL A 91 -15.90 -9.85 0.29
N ASP A 92 -16.55 -9.88 1.45
CA ASP A 92 -17.28 -11.06 1.88
C ASP A 92 -18.53 -11.27 1.01
N GLU A 93 -19.22 -10.20 0.64
CA GLU A 93 -20.37 -10.27 -0.27
C GLU A 93 -19.93 -10.64 -1.69
N ALA A 94 -18.81 -10.10 -2.16
CA ALA A 94 -18.27 -10.44 -3.48
C ALA A 94 -17.94 -11.92 -3.56
N ARG A 95 -17.47 -12.53 -2.46
CA ARG A 95 -17.18 -13.94 -2.41
C ARG A 95 -18.45 -14.77 -2.58
N GLY A 96 -19.58 -14.30 -2.05
CA GLY A 96 -20.87 -14.96 -2.18
C GLY A 96 -21.36 -15.07 -3.63
N LEU A 97 -20.95 -14.14 -4.49
CA LEU A 97 -21.35 -14.16 -5.90
C LEU A 97 -20.75 -15.31 -6.69
N ARG A 98 -19.72 -15.95 -6.18
CA ARG A 98 -19.09 -17.10 -6.82
C ARG A 98 -19.81 -18.41 -6.56
N GLY A 99 -20.57 -18.42 -5.51
CA GLY A 99 -21.27 -19.60 -5.07
C GLY A 99 -22.59 -19.77 -5.77
#